data_7b32b9df80c1c0d14fdf72492fd2d8ee
#
_entry.id   7b32b9df80c1c0d14fdf72492fd2d8ee
#
_cell.length_a   1.000
_cell.length_b   1.000
_cell.length_c   1.000
_cell.angle_alpha   90.00
_cell.angle_beta   90.00
_cell.angle_gamma   90.00
#
_symmetry.space_group_name_H-M   'P 1'
#
loop_
_entity.id
_entity.type
_entity.pdbx_description
1 polymer ?
#
loop_
_entity_poly.entity_id
_entity_poly.type
_entity_poly.pdbx_seq_one_letter_code
_entity_poly.pdbx_strand_id
1 'polypeptide(L)'
;MFPLLQIRIDELPYVPEQLKHVSLLVLFHNLRSHPFDLPHGDGWLIREYTTTDNLVPLPALDHPYKAFPIRWSRIDDDAPGWEDAWSLLDLSAVNEDDSASDAFFGEFNRYSNTKVGGYPKEIQHAVGLNDFVFQVGSEEKVNWMWADNGIGYFFRSPAGEWRWSCQFY
;
A
#
# COMPACT_ATOMS: atom_id res chain seq x y z
N MET A 1 7.12 -0.80 -18.22
CA MET A 1 6.99 -0.82 -16.75
C MET A 1 8.34 -1.18 -16.14
N PHE A 2 8.67 -0.62 -14.98
CA PHE A 2 9.90 -0.87 -14.24
C PHE A 2 9.57 -1.38 -12.84
N PRO A 3 10.41 -2.22 -12.22
CA PRO A 3 10.18 -2.66 -10.86
C PRO A 3 10.28 -1.48 -9.90
N LEU A 4 9.19 -1.21 -9.18
CA LEU A 4 9.10 -0.15 -8.17
C LEU A 4 9.36 -0.71 -6.78
N LEU A 5 8.77 -1.84 -6.46
CA LEU A 5 8.81 -2.45 -5.14
C LEU A 5 8.96 -3.97 -5.25
N GLN A 6 9.76 -4.53 -4.37
CA GLN A 6 9.89 -5.97 -4.18
C GLN A 6 9.73 -6.30 -2.71
N ILE A 7 8.87 -7.26 -2.40
CA ILE A 7 8.59 -7.72 -1.03
C ILE A 7 8.85 -9.22 -0.96
N ARG A 8 9.80 -9.63 -0.14
CA ARG A 8 9.94 -11.01 0.31
C ARG A 8 8.96 -11.25 1.46
N ILE A 9 8.06 -12.19 1.29
CA ILE A 9 6.97 -12.41 2.24
C ILE A 9 7.49 -13.03 3.55
N ASP A 10 8.54 -13.82 3.49
CA ASP A 10 9.21 -14.42 4.66
C ASP A 10 9.95 -13.39 5.54
N GLU A 11 10.16 -12.17 5.07
CA GLU A 11 10.75 -11.06 5.85
C GLU A 11 9.70 -10.22 6.58
N LEU A 12 8.41 -10.42 6.31
CA LEU A 12 7.34 -9.66 6.94
C LEU A 12 7.07 -10.16 8.37
N PRO A 13 6.99 -9.26 9.37
CA PRO A 13 6.62 -9.64 10.73
C PRO A 13 5.15 -10.06 10.88
N TYR A 14 4.32 -9.73 9.88
CA TYR A 14 2.93 -10.13 9.73
C TYR A 14 2.64 -10.37 8.25
N VAL A 15 1.94 -11.46 7.92
CA VAL A 15 1.57 -11.82 6.56
C VAL A 15 0.05 -11.83 6.43
N PRO A 16 -0.56 -10.93 5.61
CA PRO A 16 -1.98 -10.97 5.32
C PRO A 16 -2.38 -12.29 4.66
N GLU A 17 -3.63 -12.72 4.86
CA GLU A 17 -4.15 -13.98 4.31
C GLU A 17 -3.96 -14.08 2.80
N GLN A 18 -4.18 -12.96 2.10
CA GLN A 18 -4.07 -12.87 0.64
C GLN A 18 -2.65 -13.16 0.12
N LEU A 19 -1.60 -13.05 0.97
CA LEU A 19 -0.21 -13.26 0.59
C LEU A 19 0.42 -14.55 1.12
N LYS A 20 -0.28 -15.35 1.90
CA LYS A 20 0.28 -16.58 2.52
C LYS A 20 0.82 -17.61 1.54
N HIS A 21 0.34 -17.60 0.29
CA HIS A 21 0.79 -18.51 -0.77
C HIS A 21 1.93 -17.92 -1.62
N VAL A 22 2.32 -16.66 -1.36
CA VAL A 22 3.35 -15.93 -2.11
C VAL A 22 4.68 -16.00 -1.35
N SER A 23 5.79 -16.22 -2.06
CA SER A 23 7.15 -16.08 -1.51
C SER A 23 7.76 -14.72 -1.85
N LEU A 24 7.48 -14.21 -3.04
CA LEU A 24 7.97 -12.92 -3.50
C LEU A 24 6.88 -12.19 -4.29
N LEU A 25 6.64 -10.94 -3.96
CA LEU A 25 5.78 -10.02 -4.69
C LEU A 25 6.63 -8.93 -5.32
N VAL A 26 6.39 -8.63 -6.60
CA VAL A 26 7.06 -7.53 -7.31
C VAL A 26 6.03 -6.64 -7.97
N LEU A 27 6.04 -5.36 -7.59
CA LEU A 27 5.23 -4.31 -8.21
C LEU A 27 6.04 -3.64 -9.33
N PHE A 28 5.50 -3.65 -10.53
CA PHE A 28 5.98 -2.89 -11.67
C PHE A 28 5.06 -1.72 -11.96
N HIS A 29 5.63 -0.60 -12.32
CA HIS A 29 4.87 0.62 -12.59
C HIS A 29 5.45 1.37 -13.79
N ASN A 30 4.61 2.15 -14.50
CA ASN A 30 5.06 3.04 -15.54
C ASN A 30 5.76 4.26 -14.92
N LEU A 31 6.99 4.56 -15.40
CA LEU A 31 7.78 5.69 -14.88
C LEU A 31 7.32 7.05 -15.39
N ARG A 32 6.59 7.08 -16.50
CA ARG A 32 6.28 8.35 -17.21
C ARG A 32 4.95 8.95 -16.83
N SER A 33 4.05 8.13 -16.31
CA SER A 33 2.69 8.54 -15.90
C SER A 33 2.11 7.54 -14.94
N HIS A 34 1.29 8.01 -14.01
CA HIS A 34 0.49 7.11 -13.19
C HIS A 34 -0.63 6.51 -14.05
N PRO A 35 -0.76 5.18 -14.07
CA PRO A 35 -1.77 4.49 -14.89
C PRO A 35 -3.14 4.49 -14.19
N PHE A 36 -3.66 5.67 -13.85
CA PHE A 36 -4.98 5.82 -13.26
C PHE A 36 -6.03 5.15 -14.14
N ASP A 37 -6.95 4.41 -13.51
CA ASP A 37 -8.06 3.71 -14.16
C ASP A 37 -7.67 2.62 -15.18
N LEU A 38 -6.38 2.30 -15.31
CA LEU A 38 -5.94 1.23 -16.20
C LEU A 38 -6.00 -0.14 -15.49
N PRO A 39 -6.37 -1.20 -16.22
CA PRO A 39 -6.43 -2.54 -15.64
C PRO A 39 -5.04 -3.07 -15.31
N HIS A 40 -5.00 -4.09 -14.44
CA HIS A 40 -3.78 -4.83 -14.14
C HIS A 40 -3.13 -5.39 -15.42
N GLY A 41 -1.85 -5.12 -15.58
CA GLY A 41 -1.08 -5.46 -16.79
C GLY A 41 -0.91 -4.29 -17.76
N ASP A 42 -1.69 -3.21 -17.64
CA ASP A 42 -1.59 -2.02 -18.50
C ASP A 42 -1.04 -0.83 -17.70
N GLY A 43 0.24 -0.56 -17.84
CA GLY A 43 0.96 0.52 -17.13
C GLY A 43 1.36 0.19 -15.69
N TRP A 44 0.79 -0.82 -15.08
CA TRP A 44 1.18 -1.37 -13.77
C TRP A 44 0.93 -2.88 -13.72
N LEU A 45 1.70 -3.59 -12.90
CA LEU A 45 1.63 -5.05 -12.81
C LEU A 45 2.17 -5.51 -11.45
N ILE A 46 1.45 -6.41 -10.79
CA ILE A 46 1.95 -7.19 -9.66
C ILE A 46 2.26 -8.60 -10.17
N ARG A 47 3.47 -9.09 -9.88
CA ARG A 47 3.84 -10.48 -10.07
C ARG A 47 3.99 -11.15 -8.72
N GLU A 48 3.34 -12.29 -8.58
CA GLU A 48 3.45 -13.19 -7.44
C GLU A 48 4.30 -14.40 -7.83
N TYR A 49 5.25 -14.75 -6.97
CA TYR A 49 6.07 -15.94 -7.11
C TYR A 49 5.87 -16.82 -5.87
N THR A 50 5.53 -18.07 -6.06
CA THR A 50 5.33 -19.05 -4.98
C THR A 50 6.63 -19.67 -4.49
N THR A 51 7.73 -19.50 -5.24
CA THR A 51 9.10 -19.90 -4.87
C THR A 51 10.09 -18.89 -5.44
N THR A 52 11.25 -18.77 -4.82
CA THR A 52 12.38 -17.96 -5.32
C THR A 52 13.52 -18.78 -5.90
N ASP A 53 13.42 -20.12 -5.93
CA ASP A 53 14.52 -21.04 -6.23
C ASP A 53 15.13 -20.86 -7.63
N ASN A 54 14.33 -20.45 -8.60
CA ASN A 54 14.76 -20.29 -9.99
C ASN A 54 14.83 -18.81 -10.43
N LEU A 55 14.73 -17.89 -9.50
CA LEU A 55 14.84 -16.47 -9.82
C LEU A 55 16.31 -16.06 -9.95
N VAL A 56 16.60 -15.27 -10.95
CA VAL A 56 17.92 -14.67 -11.16
C VAL A 56 17.82 -13.16 -10.97
N PRO A 57 18.82 -12.51 -10.34
CA PRO A 57 18.85 -11.06 -10.24
C PRO A 57 18.79 -10.43 -11.62
N LEU A 58 17.96 -9.42 -11.78
CA LEU A 58 17.98 -8.57 -12.96
C LEU A 58 19.29 -7.73 -12.96
N PRO A 59 19.86 -7.48 -14.13
CA PRO A 59 20.96 -6.52 -14.25
C PRO A 59 20.46 -5.14 -13.79
N ALA A 60 21.40 -4.29 -13.36
CA ALA A 60 21.08 -2.92 -13.00
C ALA A 60 20.33 -2.24 -14.17
N LEU A 61 19.16 -1.70 -13.89
CA LEU A 61 18.36 -0.97 -14.85
C LEU A 61 18.70 0.52 -14.77
N ASP A 62 18.80 1.16 -15.92
CA ASP A 62 18.90 2.62 -15.98
C ASP A 62 17.50 3.21 -15.80
N HIS A 63 17.21 3.65 -14.58
CA HIS A 63 15.97 4.37 -14.24
C HIS A 63 16.19 5.38 -13.11
N PRO A 64 15.32 6.38 -12.94
CA PRO A 64 15.56 7.51 -12.04
C PRO A 64 15.45 7.16 -10.54
N TYR A 65 14.89 6.00 -10.19
CA TYR A 65 14.69 5.63 -8.79
C TYR A 65 15.93 4.96 -8.22
N LYS A 66 16.19 5.24 -6.94
CA LYS A 66 17.29 4.65 -6.19
C LYS A 66 16.79 3.39 -5.47
N ALA A 67 17.53 2.30 -5.61
CA ALA A 67 17.23 1.07 -4.88
C ALA A 67 17.70 1.17 -3.43
N PHE A 68 16.80 0.86 -2.49
CA PHE A 68 17.08 0.75 -1.07
C PHE A 68 16.45 -0.52 -0.48
N PRO A 69 17.12 -1.17 0.48
CA PRO A 69 16.51 -2.25 1.22
C PRO A 69 15.40 -1.70 2.12
N ILE A 70 14.28 -2.42 2.19
CA ILE A 70 13.20 -2.15 3.12
C ILE A 70 13.49 -2.88 4.42
N ARG A 71 13.26 -2.19 5.54
CA ARG A 71 13.26 -2.79 6.87
C ARG A 71 11.84 -2.78 7.41
N TRP A 72 11.32 -3.95 7.68
CA TRP A 72 9.98 -4.12 8.21
C TRP A 72 9.97 -4.04 9.73
N SER A 73 8.97 -3.38 10.27
CA SER A 73 8.63 -3.38 11.68
C SER A 73 7.14 -3.66 11.84
N ARG A 74 6.77 -4.36 12.92
CA ARG A 74 5.38 -4.60 13.23
C ARG A 74 4.75 -3.36 13.83
N ILE A 75 3.51 -3.09 13.46
CA ILE A 75 2.61 -2.09 14.04
C ILE A 75 1.51 -2.87 14.73
N ASP A 76 1.27 -2.62 16.01
CA ASP A 76 0.25 -3.31 16.80
C ASP A 76 -0.99 -2.43 17.05
N ASP A 77 -0.93 -1.13 16.78
CA ASP A 77 -1.93 -0.11 17.06
C ASP A 77 -2.44 0.59 15.78
N ASP A 78 -2.55 -0.12 14.68
CA ASP A 78 -3.07 0.43 13.43
C ASP A 78 -4.60 0.55 13.47
N ALA A 79 -5.14 1.63 12.93
CA ALA A 79 -6.57 1.90 12.90
C ALA A 79 -6.98 2.54 11.58
N PRO A 80 -8.25 2.38 11.16
CA PRO A 80 -8.76 2.99 9.94
C PRO A 80 -8.79 4.52 10.04
N GLY A 81 -8.81 5.20 8.91
CA GLY A 81 -9.12 6.60 8.83
C GLY A 81 -10.59 6.89 9.15
N TRP A 82 -10.93 8.17 9.23
CA TRP A 82 -12.25 8.63 9.65
C TRP A 82 -13.39 8.09 8.77
N GLU A 83 -13.25 8.25 7.46
CA GLU A 83 -14.26 7.83 6.49
C GLU A 83 -14.41 6.31 6.42
N ASP A 84 -13.29 5.59 6.47
CA ASP A 84 -13.29 4.12 6.50
C ASP A 84 -13.85 3.59 7.84
N ALA A 85 -13.58 4.27 8.96
CA ALA A 85 -14.08 3.89 10.28
C ALA A 85 -15.61 3.98 10.38
N TRP A 86 -16.26 4.94 9.71
CA TRP A 86 -17.72 5.03 9.61
C TRP A 86 -18.36 3.79 8.98
N SER A 87 -17.63 3.09 8.13
CA SER A 87 -18.11 1.82 7.55
C SER A 87 -18.16 0.66 8.55
N LEU A 88 -17.45 0.78 9.67
CA LEU A 88 -17.29 -0.25 10.70
C LEU A 88 -18.08 0.05 11.96
N LEU A 89 -18.18 1.33 12.32
CA LEU A 89 -18.71 1.80 13.61
C LEU A 89 -19.62 3.01 13.42
N ASP A 90 -20.62 3.18 14.29
CA ASP A 90 -21.34 4.44 14.42
C ASP A 90 -20.47 5.43 15.20
N LEU A 91 -19.96 6.43 14.52
CA LEU A 91 -19.10 7.50 15.09
C LEU A 91 -19.89 8.77 15.41
N SER A 92 -21.22 8.76 15.42
CA SER A 92 -22.05 9.96 15.65
C SER A 92 -21.68 10.68 16.95
N ALA A 93 -21.49 9.94 18.04
CA ALA A 93 -21.12 10.51 19.33
C ALA A 93 -19.72 11.12 19.34
N VAL A 94 -18.78 10.56 18.55
CA VAL A 94 -17.43 11.12 18.40
C VAL A 94 -17.48 12.38 17.56
N ASN A 95 -18.32 12.41 16.52
CA ASN A 95 -18.48 13.56 15.63
C ASN A 95 -19.16 14.76 16.31
N GLU A 96 -19.98 14.53 17.35
CA GLU A 96 -20.64 15.58 18.14
C GLU A 96 -19.75 16.16 19.27
N ASP A 97 -18.59 15.55 19.54
CA ASP A 97 -17.64 15.97 20.58
C ASP A 97 -16.29 16.33 19.95
N ASP A 98 -15.98 17.63 19.92
CA ASP A 98 -14.73 18.14 19.34
C ASP A 98 -13.48 17.51 19.97
N SER A 99 -13.50 17.25 21.28
CA SER A 99 -12.37 16.64 22.00
C SER A 99 -12.18 15.18 21.60
N ALA A 100 -13.28 14.43 21.39
CA ALA A 100 -13.23 13.06 20.92
C ALA A 100 -12.77 12.98 19.46
N SER A 101 -13.22 13.91 18.61
CA SER A 101 -12.77 14.04 17.22
C SER A 101 -11.27 14.34 17.15
N ASP A 102 -10.79 15.30 17.91
CA ASP A 102 -9.36 15.66 17.98
C ASP A 102 -8.51 14.49 18.46
N ALA A 103 -8.97 13.74 19.46
CA ALA A 103 -8.30 12.53 19.94
C ALA A 103 -8.25 11.45 18.86
N PHE A 104 -9.33 11.22 18.12
CA PHE A 104 -9.37 10.28 17.01
C PHE A 104 -8.33 10.64 15.95
N PHE A 105 -8.33 11.87 15.46
CA PHE A 105 -7.37 12.32 14.44
C PHE A 105 -5.92 12.34 14.95
N GLY A 106 -5.71 12.58 16.25
CA GLY A 106 -4.38 12.54 16.86
C GLY A 106 -3.79 11.12 17.01
N GLU A 107 -4.64 10.12 17.26
CA GLU A 107 -4.22 8.76 17.59
C GLU A 107 -4.29 7.79 16.40
N PHE A 108 -5.23 7.99 15.48
CA PHE A 108 -5.52 7.03 14.41
C PHE A 108 -4.99 7.49 13.05
N ASN A 109 -4.91 6.54 12.11
CA ASN A 109 -4.53 6.81 10.72
C ASN A 109 -3.14 7.44 10.53
N ARG A 110 -2.16 7.10 11.39
CA ARG A 110 -0.84 7.77 11.46
C ARG A 110 0.17 7.34 10.42
N TYR A 111 0.02 6.15 9.84
CA TYR A 111 1.07 5.52 9.06
C TYR A 111 0.90 5.75 7.55
N SER A 112 1.59 6.78 7.02
CA SER A 112 1.58 7.14 5.59
C SER A 112 2.64 6.41 4.75
N ASN A 113 3.56 5.68 5.38
CA ASN A 113 4.64 4.97 4.72
C ASN A 113 4.14 3.72 3.97
N THR A 114 5.06 3.03 3.29
CA THR A 114 4.80 1.70 2.73
C THR A 114 4.45 0.72 3.86
N LYS A 115 3.29 0.07 3.75
CA LYS A 115 2.70 -0.77 4.80
C LYS A 115 2.03 -2.00 4.16
N VAL A 116 2.13 -3.17 4.82
CA VAL A 116 1.49 -4.42 4.40
C VAL A 116 0.50 -4.86 5.47
N GLY A 117 -0.76 -5.09 5.07
CA GLY A 117 -1.86 -5.38 5.98
C GLY A 117 -2.33 -4.16 6.77
N GLY A 118 -3.17 -4.39 7.77
CA GLY A 118 -3.80 -3.33 8.56
C GLY A 118 -4.81 -2.51 7.77
N TYR A 119 -4.91 -1.23 8.08
CA TYR A 119 -5.85 -0.29 7.47
C TYR A 119 -5.13 0.68 6.54
N PRO A 120 -5.69 1.03 5.36
CA PRO A 120 -5.10 2.02 4.48
C PRO A 120 -5.08 3.41 5.15
N LYS A 121 -4.07 4.21 4.84
CA LYS A 121 -4.02 5.63 5.25
C LYS A 121 -4.92 6.46 4.34
N GLU A 122 -5.95 7.08 4.87
CA GLU A 122 -6.76 8.06 4.13
C GLU A 122 -6.01 9.38 3.92
N ILE A 123 -6.21 10.00 2.76
CA ILE A 123 -5.74 11.36 2.46
C ILE A 123 -6.92 12.24 2.06
N GLN A 124 -7.74 11.84 1.08
CA GLN A 124 -8.82 12.65 0.50
C GLN A 124 -10.22 12.15 0.87
N HIS A 125 -10.39 10.85 0.97
CA HIS A 125 -11.68 10.19 1.20
C HIS A 125 -11.44 8.73 1.61
N ALA A 126 -12.50 8.02 1.97
CA ALA A 126 -12.44 6.59 2.24
C ALA A 126 -11.68 5.83 1.14
N VAL A 127 -10.74 5.00 1.55
CA VAL A 127 -9.96 4.15 0.63
C VAL A 127 -10.70 2.84 0.33
N GLY A 128 -11.46 2.37 1.30
CA GLY A 128 -12.13 1.09 1.31
C GLY A 128 -11.26 -0.01 1.93
N LEU A 129 -11.87 -0.75 2.86
CA LEU A 129 -11.17 -1.76 3.65
C LEU A 129 -11.17 -3.14 2.99
N ASN A 130 -12.17 -3.40 2.12
CA ASN A 130 -12.33 -4.70 1.49
C ASN A 130 -11.19 -5.00 0.53
N ASP A 131 -10.60 -6.19 0.70
CA ASP A 131 -9.53 -6.70 -0.16
C ASP A 131 -8.21 -5.92 -0.08
N PHE A 132 -8.07 -4.93 0.81
CA PHE A 132 -6.82 -4.20 1.00
C PHE A 132 -5.69 -5.15 1.39
N VAL A 133 -4.54 -5.02 0.73
CA VAL A 133 -3.35 -5.85 0.99
C VAL A 133 -2.18 -5.02 1.46
N PHE A 134 -1.85 -3.97 0.72
CA PHE A 134 -0.73 -3.09 1.07
C PHE A 134 -0.87 -1.71 0.44
N GLN A 135 -0.12 -0.77 0.98
CA GLN A 135 0.07 0.56 0.41
C GLN A 135 1.55 0.85 0.17
N VAL A 136 1.80 1.72 -0.80
CA VAL A 136 3.15 2.24 -1.08
C VAL A 136 3.09 3.76 -0.94
N GLY A 137 3.80 4.30 0.05
CA GLY A 137 3.92 5.75 0.23
C GLY A 137 4.88 6.38 -0.78
N SER A 138 4.78 7.69 -0.93
CA SER A 138 5.82 8.49 -1.56
C SER A 138 7.09 8.46 -0.71
N GLU A 139 8.27 8.38 -1.34
CA GLU A 139 9.55 8.23 -0.64
C GLU A 139 10.64 9.03 -1.36
N GLU A 140 10.95 10.19 -0.83
CA GLU A 140 11.95 11.11 -1.38
C GLU A 140 13.33 10.46 -1.53
N LYS A 141 13.73 9.63 -0.57
CA LYS A 141 15.01 8.93 -0.59
C LYS A 141 15.17 8.03 -1.82
N VAL A 142 14.08 7.42 -2.27
CA VAL A 142 14.00 6.59 -3.48
C VAL A 142 13.84 7.42 -4.74
N ASN A 143 13.49 8.70 -4.60
CA ASN A 143 13.04 9.58 -5.68
C ASN A 143 11.72 9.11 -6.31
N TRP A 144 10.82 8.54 -5.49
CA TRP A 144 9.49 8.10 -5.88
C TRP A 144 8.42 8.98 -5.25
N MET A 145 7.46 9.42 -6.07
CA MET A 145 6.33 10.21 -5.61
C MET A 145 5.05 9.81 -6.35
N TRP A 146 3.99 9.58 -5.60
CA TRP A 146 2.64 9.46 -6.11
C TRP A 146 2.04 10.86 -6.24
N ALA A 147 1.97 11.39 -7.47
CA ALA A 147 1.47 12.73 -7.74
C ALA A 147 2.03 13.77 -6.74
N ASP A 148 1.21 14.34 -5.87
CA ASP A 148 1.60 15.29 -4.83
C ASP A 148 1.67 14.57 -3.47
N ASN A 149 2.82 13.97 -3.19
CA ASN A 149 3.15 13.25 -1.94
C ASN A 149 2.09 12.22 -1.48
N GLY A 150 1.50 11.53 -2.44
CA GLY A 150 0.39 10.60 -2.20
C GLY A 150 0.80 9.20 -1.79
N ILE A 151 -0.21 8.32 -1.82
CA ILE A 151 -0.11 6.90 -1.49
C ILE A 151 -0.83 6.08 -2.55
N GLY A 152 -0.17 5.05 -3.07
CA GLY A 152 -0.81 4.01 -3.89
C GLY A 152 -1.30 2.86 -3.02
N TYR A 153 -2.54 2.44 -3.21
CA TYR A 153 -3.20 1.36 -2.47
C TYR A 153 -3.44 0.17 -3.38
N PHE A 154 -3.17 -1.03 -2.88
CA PHE A 154 -3.26 -2.26 -3.65
C PHE A 154 -4.19 -3.25 -2.95
N PHE A 155 -5.13 -3.77 -3.73
CA PHE A 155 -6.20 -4.66 -3.27
C PHE A 155 -6.16 -5.96 -4.07
N ARG A 156 -6.50 -7.07 -3.43
CA ARG A 156 -6.56 -8.37 -4.07
C ARG A 156 -7.86 -9.06 -3.73
N SER A 157 -8.71 -9.24 -4.73
CA SER A 157 -9.99 -9.93 -4.54
C SER A 157 -9.81 -11.40 -4.12
N PRO A 158 -10.83 -12.04 -3.54
CA PRO A 158 -10.81 -13.48 -3.26
C PRO A 158 -10.58 -14.34 -4.52
N ALA A 159 -10.92 -13.83 -5.71
CA ALA A 159 -10.63 -14.47 -7.00
C ALA A 159 -9.17 -14.31 -7.45
N GLY A 160 -8.35 -13.54 -6.71
CA GLY A 160 -6.95 -13.31 -7.02
C GLY A 160 -6.69 -12.13 -7.96
N GLU A 161 -7.69 -11.33 -8.25
CA GLU A 161 -7.56 -10.18 -9.13
C GLU A 161 -7.00 -8.97 -8.38
N TRP A 162 -5.97 -8.34 -8.94
CA TRP A 162 -5.38 -7.13 -8.40
C TRP A 162 -6.07 -5.89 -8.97
N ARG A 163 -6.27 -4.91 -8.10
CA ARG A 163 -6.66 -3.53 -8.44
C ARG A 163 -5.87 -2.55 -7.58
N TRP A 164 -5.75 -1.33 -8.03
CA TRP A 164 -5.09 -0.26 -7.30
C TRP A 164 -5.87 1.05 -7.37
N SER A 165 -5.58 1.91 -6.44
CA SER A 165 -6.00 3.32 -6.46
C SER A 165 -4.88 4.18 -5.87
N CYS A 166 -5.02 5.49 -5.94
CA CYS A 166 -4.07 6.43 -5.37
C CYS A 166 -4.81 7.66 -4.85
N GLN A 167 -4.36 8.16 -3.70
CA GLN A 167 -4.75 9.47 -3.19
C GLN A 167 -3.50 10.32 -2.96
N PHE A 168 -3.62 11.64 -3.02
CA PHE A 168 -2.53 12.59 -2.83
C PHE A 168 -3.05 13.90 -2.23
N TYR A 169 -2.16 14.73 -1.69
CA TYR A 169 -2.51 15.99 -1.02
C TYR A 169 -2.84 17.12 -1.99
#